data_9ccc412044584cd2064d2dfb01966aab
#
_entry.id   9ccc412044584cd2064d2dfb01966aab
#
_cell.length_a   1.000
_cell.length_b   1.000
_cell.length_c   1.000
_cell.angle_alpha   90.00
_cell.angle_beta   90.00
_cell.angle_gamma   90.00
#
_symmetry.space_group_name_H-M   'P 1'
#
loop_
_entity.id
_entity.type
_entity.pdbx_description
1 polymer ?
#
loop_
_entity_poly.entity_id
_entity_poly.type
_entity_poly.pdbx_seq_one_letter_code
_entity_poly.pdbx_strand_id
1 'polypeptide(L)'
;MAYTVQDWAREKPLEYFVAFYLAHHLTLNVPAFHKELYQLAYECTVLHKFDRLLVQASRSFGKSFIFSFFLPLFLICTQNLPEIIAFSRDIKLCKKFLYYIKKEIEDNEWIRNDFGVVAGDIWAKEEIEYKRADGFRGRFLSLSKGMSPRGWHPDLAIIDDPQDSGDANSQPVLEADWEWYSKDFSGMMQKKPVIFIGTPVGPLCLLYQVKEDPRWVYREYPALNPPIVGVGKSIWPEHMNEEELERERLSIHDPAFNQEYLLQPQISENPVFKKEDFQYYESDSHAFRDEMGRGLYTITRIDPAISKREAADYTAIVTVSATPEKKPRCYVREVKQGRWSLRDGVREAFLTHQKFQQNKTAVEEHAYQLALLQEIQAEENIRGRRIGAIGVRNDRDKIRRAWKVQPMLQGGQVYFDNNDPMQKELIKQLIMFNGQDGRKDDMADAFIGCLEDIQSENLARETCDGPIIVRAIPGQPGKAIIIKGGRSSYAQQIQQTTA
;
A
#
# COMPACT_ATOMS: atom_id res chain seq x y z
N MET A 1 50.39 9.54 -9.43
CA MET A 1 50.84 8.34 -8.67
C MET A 1 49.91 7.19 -9.11
N ALA A 2 50.46 5.98 -9.25
CA ALA A 2 49.64 4.82 -9.58
C ALA A 2 48.80 4.44 -8.34
N TYR A 3 47.51 4.13 -8.53
CA TYR A 3 46.64 3.65 -7.47
C TYR A 3 47.08 2.27 -6.97
N THR A 4 47.34 2.15 -5.68
CA THR A 4 47.92 0.93 -5.08
C THR A 4 46.84 0.07 -4.40
N VAL A 5 47.20 -1.20 -4.08
CA VAL A 5 46.32 -2.09 -3.30
C VAL A 5 46.06 -1.50 -1.91
N GLN A 6 47.03 -0.79 -1.32
CA GLN A 6 46.86 -0.11 -0.03
C GLN A 6 45.88 1.06 -0.12
N ASP A 7 45.88 1.80 -1.24
CA ASP A 7 44.92 2.85 -1.49
C ASP A 7 43.52 2.25 -1.64
N TRP A 8 43.35 1.13 -2.36
CA TRP A 8 42.10 0.41 -2.49
C TRP A 8 41.55 -0.06 -1.14
N ALA A 9 42.39 -0.73 -0.33
CA ALA A 9 41.99 -1.19 1.00
C ALA A 9 41.56 -0.04 1.93
N ARG A 10 42.15 1.15 1.79
CA ARG A 10 41.84 2.32 2.60
C ARG A 10 40.56 3.03 2.10
N GLU A 11 40.38 3.20 0.81
CA GLU A 11 39.32 3.99 0.22
C GLU A 11 38.02 3.20 0.03
N LYS A 12 38.13 1.88 -0.22
CA LYS A 12 37.02 0.96 -0.46
C LYS A 12 37.13 -0.33 0.35
N PRO A 13 37.08 -0.24 1.69
CA PRO A 13 37.47 -1.36 2.55
C PRO A 13 36.59 -2.60 2.38
N LEU A 14 35.26 -2.43 2.22
CA LEU A 14 34.34 -3.57 2.02
C LEU A 14 34.54 -4.22 0.63
N GLU A 15 34.74 -3.44 -0.44
CA GLU A 15 35.04 -3.97 -1.77
C GLU A 15 36.33 -4.75 -1.75
N TYR A 16 37.37 -4.20 -1.11
CA TYR A 16 38.66 -4.87 -0.92
C TYR A 16 38.51 -6.18 -0.12
N PHE A 17 37.79 -6.11 1.01
CA PHE A 17 37.59 -7.30 1.87
C PHE A 17 36.93 -8.44 1.08
N VAL A 18 35.85 -8.13 0.32
CA VAL A 18 35.14 -9.12 -0.50
C VAL A 18 36.11 -9.70 -1.57
N ALA A 19 36.81 -8.85 -2.28
CA ALA A 19 37.73 -9.29 -3.35
C ALA A 19 38.93 -10.10 -2.85
N PHE A 20 39.40 -9.85 -1.63
CA PHE A 20 40.57 -10.53 -1.07
C PHE A 20 40.19 -11.79 -0.28
N TYR A 21 39.26 -11.68 0.67
CA TYR A 21 38.94 -12.79 1.58
C TYR A 21 37.80 -13.69 1.06
N LEU A 22 36.93 -13.16 0.20
CA LEU A 22 35.71 -13.84 -0.26
C LEU A 22 35.66 -14.05 -1.78
N ALA A 23 36.84 -13.96 -2.45
CA ALA A 23 36.91 -14.11 -3.91
C ALA A 23 36.33 -15.43 -4.44
N HIS A 24 36.38 -16.49 -3.64
CA HIS A 24 35.82 -17.81 -3.98
C HIS A 24 34.27 -17.82 -4.06
N HIS A 25 33.59 -16.79 -3.55
CA HIS A 25 32.17 -16.59 -3.75
C HIS A 25 31.84 -15.75 -4.99
N LEU A 26 32.82 -15.11 -5.62
CA LEU A 26 32.64 -14.28 -6.81
C LEU A 26 32.85 -15.13 -8.07
N THR A 27 31.76 -15.64 -8.62
CA THR A 27 31.79 -16.47 -9.86
C THR A 27 31.77 -15.64 -11.13
N LEU A 28 31.37 -14.37 -11.06
CA LEU A 28 31.26 -13.41 -12.15
C LEU A 28 31.97 -12.09 -11.79
N ASN A 29 32.23 -11.26 -12.80
CA ASN A 29 32.74 -9.92 -12.56
C ASN A 29 31.75 -9.11 -11.71
N VAL A 30 32.30 -8.33 -10.78
CA VAL A 30 31.51 -7.47 -9.90
C VAL A 30 30.99 -6.27 -10.70
N PRO A 31 29.68 -6.13 -10.92
CA PRO A 31 29.11 -5.04 -11.69
C PRO A 31 29.21 -3.70 -10.95
N ALA A 32 29.04 -2.61 -11.68
CA ALA A 32 29.18 -1.26 -11.13
C ALA A 32 28.21 -0.99 -9.95
N PHE A 33 26.98 -1.47 -10.04
CA PHE A 33 26.00 -1.27 -8.96
C PHE A 33 26.36 -2.05 -7.67
N HIS A 34 27.01 -3.21 -7.73
CA HIS A 34 27.54 -3.89 -6.53
C HIS A 34 28.61 -3.06 -5.84
N LYS A 35 29.50 -2.42 -6.61
CA LYS A 35 30.53 -1.53 -6.05
C LYS A 35 29.89 -0.33 -5.35
N GLU A 36 28.82 0.23 -5.92
CA GLU A 36 28.03 1.27 -5.25
C GLU A 36 27.37 0.75 -3.97
N LEU A 37 26.80 -0.48 -3.99
CA LEU A 37 26.23 -1.10 -2.80
C LEU A 37 27.26 -1.33 -1.68
N TYR A 38 28.48 -1.77 -2.01
CA TYR A 38 29.57 -1.89 -1.02
C TYR A 38 29.89 -0.53 -0.39
N GLN A 39 29.95 0.52 -1.20
CA GLN A 39 30.24 1.85 -0.71
C GLN A 39 29.12 2.38 0.20
N LEU A 40 27.85 2.25 -0.21
CA LEU A 40 26.68 2.66 0.58
C LEU A 40 26.59 1.89 1.91
N ALA A 41 26.86 0.58 1.89
CA ALA A 41 26.90 -0.24 3.08
C ALA A 41 27.96 0.25 4.07
N TYR A 42 29.17 0.54 3.60
CA TYR A 42 30.26 1.07 4.39
C TYR A 42 29.96 2.48 4.94
N GLU A 43 29.39 3.35 4.12
CA GLU A 43 28.99 4.71 4.53
C GLU A 43 27.91 4.70 5.62
N CYS A 44 26.95 3.77 5.54
CA CYS A 44 25.89 3.60 6.54
C CYS A 44 26.44 3.04 7.86
N THR A 45 27.24 1.96 7.80
CA THR A 45 27.57 1.17 9.00
C THR A 45 28.87 1.55 9.67
N VAL A 46 29.84 2.11 8.95
CA VAL A 46 31.18 2.44 9.48
C VAL A 46 31.41 3.94 9.54
N LEU A 47 31.09 4.65 8.45
CA LEU A 47 31.27 6.11 8.41
C LEU A 47 30.13 6.89 9.03
N HIS A 48 28.97 6.25 9.28
CA HIS A 48 27.77 6.86 9.84
C HIS A 48 27.35 8.17 9.16
N LYS A 49 27.52 8.24 7.81
CA LYS A 49 27.07 9.39 7.03
C LYS A 49 25.55 9.53 7.02
N PHE A 50 24.85 8.42 7.17
CA PHE A 50 23.43 8.28 7.38
C PHE A 50 23.18 6.98 8.15
N ASP A 51 22.00 6.85 8.77
CA ASP A 51 21.65 5.69 9.59
C ASP A 51 20.51 4.84 9.02
N ARG A 52 20.01 5.18 7.83
CA ARG A 52 18.90 4.50 7.16
C ARG A 52 19.23 4.28 5.70
N LEU A 53 19.37 3.02 5.29
CA LEU A 53 19.62 2.64 3.90
C LEU A 53 18.52 1.70 3.41
N LEU A 54 17.80 2.12 2.37
CA LEU A 54 16.78 1.32 1.69
C LEU A 54 17.26 0.99 0.28
N VAL A 55 17.40 -0.31 0.00
CA VAL A 55 17.81 -0.79 -1.32
C VAL A 55 16.75 -1.71 -1.91
N GLN A 56 16.22 -1.32 -3.05
CA GLN A 56 15.41 -2.19 -3.88
C GLN A 56 16.27 -2.73 -5.04
N ALA A 57 16.33 -4.03 -5.21
CA ALA A 57 17.05 -4.63 -6.32
C ALA A 57 16.30 -5.85 -6.85
N SER A 58 16.50 -6.12 -8.12
CA SER A 58 15.90 -7.24 -8.83
C SER A 58 16.22 -8.57 -8.17
N ARG A 59 15.34 -9.52 -8.35
CA ARG A 59 15.52 -10.89 -7.88
C ARG A 59 16.83 -11.47 -8.43
N SER A 60 17.56 -12.20 -7.60
CA SER A 60 18.83 -12.87 -7.95
C SER A 60 19.99 -11.92 -8.31
N PHE A 61 19.87 -10.61 -8.14
CA PHE A 61 20.91 -9.62 -8.43
C PHE A 61 21.86 -9.35 -7.24
N GLY A 62 22.02 -10.29 -6.32
CA GLY A 62 23.11 -10.31 -5.31
C GLY A 62 22.88 -9.49 -4.06
N LYS A 63 21.75 -8.75 -3.90
CA LYS A 63 21.48 -7.89 -2.73
C LYS A 63 21.70 -8.58 -1.38
N SER A 64 21.12 -9.78 -1.20
CA SER A 64 21.22 -10.52 0.06
C SER A 64 22.63 -11.03 0.33
N PHE A 65 23.40 -11.40 -0.70
CA PHE A 65 24.82 -11.77 -0.52
C PHE A 65 25.65 -10.59 0.01
N ILE A 66 25.41 -9.39 -0.49
CA ILE A 66 26.12 -8.19 -0.05
C ILE A 66 25.74 -7.84 1.38
N PHE A 67 24.44 -7.70 1.67
CA PHE A 67 23.99 -7.12 2.93
C PHE A 67 23.76 -8.13 4.05
N SER A 68 23.38 -9.38 3.73
CA SER A 68 23.13 -10.40 4.75
C SER A 68 24.29 -11.38 4.96
N PHE A 69 25.36 -11.31 4.13
CA PHE A 69 26.53 -12.14 4.27
C PHE A 69 27.85 -11.34 4.26
N PHE A 70 28.23 -10.68 3.16
CA PHE A 70 29.53 -10.03 3.03
C PHE A 70 29.71 -8.90 4.04
N LEU A 71 28.73 -8.01 4.15
CA LEU A 71 28.79 -6.89 5.10
C LEU A 71 28.86 -7.36 6.56
N PRO A 72 27.98 -8.25 7.06
CA PRO A 72 28.09 -8.74 8.44
C PRO A 72 29.43 -9.38 8.74
N LEU A 73 29.94 -10.21 7.84
CA LEU A 73 31.24 -10.84 8.03
C LEU A 73 32.38 -9.82 8.08
N PHE A 74 32.37 -8.82 7.18
CA PHE A 74 33.31 -7.70 7.22
C PHE A 74 33.25 -6.96 8.56
N LEU A 75 32.06 -6.66 9.06
CA LEU A 75 31.87 -5.94 10.33
C LEU A 75 32.34 -6.79 11.53
N ILE A 76 32.03 -8.09 11.53
CA ILE A 76 32.51 -9.05 12.53
C ILE A 76 34.06 -9.04 12.60
N CYS A 77 34.70 -9.01 11.46
CA CYS A 77 36.18 -9.01 11.37
C CYS A 77 36.79 -7.67 11.77
N THR A 78 36.18 -6.55 11.42
CA THR A 78 36.87 -5.25 11.41
C THR A 78 36.30 -4.21 12.38
N GLN A 79 35.05 -4.36 12.86
CA GLN A 79 34.40 -3.36 13.66
C GLN A 79 34.01 -3.85 15.06
N ASN A 80 33.90 -2.93 16.01
CA ASN A 80 33.45 -3.22 17.37
C ASN A 80 31.91 -3.01 17.46
N LEU A 81 31.15 -3.89 16.81
CA LEU A 81 29.68 -3.91 16.86
C LEU A 81 29.24 -5.09 17.73
N PRO A 82 28.84 -4.84 18.99
CA PRO A 82 28.45 -5.88 19.94
C PRO A 82 27.27 -6.74 19.47
N GLU A 83 26.26 -6.14 18.82
CA GLU A 83 25.06 -6.84 18.41
C GLU A 83 24.64 -6.50 16.98
N ILE A 84 24.52 -7.53 16.13
CA ILE A 84 23.95 -7.44 14.78
C ILE A 84 22.69 -8.32 14.73
N ILE A 85 21.58 -7.77 14.25
CA ILE A 85 20.34 -8.53 14.06
C ILE A 85 19.94 -8.52 12.57
N ALA A 86 19.59 -9.70 12.05
CA ALA A 86 19.02 -9.86 10.72
C ALA A 86 17.56 -10.36 10.81
N PHE A 87 16.68 -9.72 10.07
CA PHE A 87 15.27 -10.09 9.92
C PHE A 87 14.97 -10.49 8.49
N SER A 88 14.13 -11.50 8.30
CA SER A 88 13.50 -11.81 7.01
C SER A 88 12.08 -12.35 7.24
N ARG A 89 11.30 -12.45 6.16
CA ARG A 89 9.98 -13.11 6.23
C ARG A 89 10.10 -14.56 6.72
N ASP A 90 10.98 -15.33 6.08
CA ASP A 90 11.29 -16.70 6.51
C ASP A 90 12.69 -16.73 7.15
N ILE A 91 12.74 -17.08 8.42
CA ILE A 91 13.99 -17.23 9.18
C ILE A 91 15.03 -18.13 8.47
N LYS A 92 14.58 -19.02 7.56
CA LYS A 92 15.46 -19.88 6.77
C LYS A 92 16.47 -19.08 5.94
N LEU A 93 16.06 -17.92 5.44
CA LEU A 93 16.96 -17.04 4.67
C LEU A 93 18.08 -16.51 5.56
N CYS A 94 17.74 -15.94 6.72
CA CYS A 94 18.74 -15.46 7.68
C CYS A 94 19.66 -16.59 8.15
N LYS A 95 19.10 -17.77 8.48
CA LYS A 95 19.87 -18.96 8.88
C LYS A 95 20.84 -19.42 7.79
N LYS A 96 20.46 -19.33 6.51
CA LYS A 96 21.34 -19.65 5.38
C LYS A 96 22.56 -18.74 5.37
N PHE A 97 22.37 -17.44 5.50
CA PHE A 97 23.48 -16.49 5.49
C PHE A 97 24.33 -16.59 6.77
N LEU A 98 23.72 -16.81 7.93
CA LEU A 98 24.44 -17.09 9.16
C LEU A 98 25.30 -18.36 9.04
N TYR A 99 24.81 -19.39 8.35
CA TYR A 99 25.60 -20.58 8.06
C TYR A 99 26.83 -20.25 7.21
N TYR A 100 26.71 -19.38 6.19
CA TYR A 100 27.86 -18.96 5.39
C TYR A 100 28.87 -18.17 6.23
N ILE A 101 28.41 -17.25 7.08
CA ILE A 101 29.28 -16.51 8.01
C ILE A 101 30.04 -17.48 8.91
N LYS A 102 29.36 -18.47 9.50
CA LYS A 102 29.99 -19.50 10.34
C LYS A 102 31.07 -20.26 9.60
N LYS A 103 30.77 -20.67 8.36
CA LYS A 103 31.69 -21.41 7.51
C LYS A 103 32.95 -20.59 7.20
N GLU A 104 32.84 -19.31 6.88
CA GLU A 104 34.00 -18.46 6.68
C GLU A 104 34.83 -18.29 7.95
N ILE A 105 34.21 -18.15 9.11
CA ILE A 105 34.92 -18.07 10.39
C ILE A 105 35.63 -19.40 10.71
N GLU A 106 35.00 -20.55 10.42
CA GLU A 106 35.55 -21.89 10.71
C GLU A 106 36.62 -22.32 9.72
N ASP A 107 36.45 -22.05 8.42
CA ASP A 107 37.22 -22.68 7.35
C ASP A 107 38.19 -21.74 6.63
N ASN A 108 37.94 -20.40 6.63
CA ASN A 108 38.78 -19.44 5.92
C ASN A 108 40.04 -19.07 6.71
N GLU A 109 41.19 -19.63 6.31
CA GLU A 109 42.47 -19.43 6.97
C GLU A 109 42.92 -17.98 6.97
N TRP A 110 42.64 -17.22 5.90
CA TRP A 110 43.03 -15.80 5.82
C TRP A 110 42.29 -14.97 6.86
N ILE A 111 40.98 -15.20 7.01
CA ILE A 111 40.16 -14.53 8.02
C ILE A 111 40.62 -14.86 9.43
N ARG A 112 40.92 -16.15 9.70
CA ARG A 112 41.41 -16.56 11.02
C ARG A 112 42.79 -15.97 11.33
N ASN A 113 43.69 -15.96 10.37
CA ASN A 113 45.07 -15.47 10.59
C ASN A 113 45.09 -13.94 10.77
N ASP A 114 44.34 -13.19 9.95
CA ASP A 114 44.44 -11.74 9.93
C ASP A 114 43.56 -11.07 11.02
N PHE A 115 42.39 -11.66 11.34
CA PHE A 115 41.44 -11.08 12.31
C PHE A 115 41.34 -11.89 13.61
N GLY A 116 41.74 -13.13 13.63
CA GLY A 116 41.67 -14.01 14.81
C GLY A 116 40.22 -14.22 15.30
N VAL A 117 39.27 -14.23 14.39
CA VAL A 117 37.84 -14.46 14.72
C VAL A 117 37.61 -15.95 14.97
N VAL A 118 36.99 -16.26 16.10
CA VAL A 118 36.67 -17.64 16.51
C VAL A 118 35.25 -17.72 17.10
N ALA A 119 34.67 -18.93 17.15
CA ALA A 119 33.38 -19.20 17.78
C ALA A 119 33.43 -18.80 19.27
N GLY A 120 32.34 -18.20 19.74
CA GLY A 120 32.09 -17.92 21.15
C GLY A 120 31.35 -19.08 21.85
N ASP A 121 30.70 -18.75 22.94
CA ASP A 121 30.02 -19.74 23.78
C ASP A 121 28.68 -20.19 23.17
N ILE A 122 28.03 -19.36 22.34
CA ILE A 122 26.84 -19.68 21.56
C ILE A 122 27.24 -19.83 20.09
N TRP A 123 26.98 -21.01 19.50
CA TRP A 123 27.25 -21.30 18.08
C TRP A 123 26.10 -22.06 17.43
N ALA A 124 24.89 -21.50 17.58
CA ALA A 124 23.63 -22.13 17.17
C ALA A 124 23.27 -21.81 15.70
N LYS A 125 22.10 -22.28 15.25
CA LYS A 125 21.60 -22.04 13.88
C LYS A 125 20.96 -20.65 13.69
N GLU A 126 20.58 -20.02 14.76
CA GLU A 126 19.85 -18.73 14.76
C GLU A 126 20.65 -17.62 15.43
N GLU A 127 21.61 -18.01 16.27
CA GLU A 127 22.40 -17.10 17.07
C GLU A 127 23.83 -17.59 17.17
N ILE A 128 24.81 -16.65 17.02
CA ILE A 128 26.19 -16.92 17.28
C ILE A 128 26.79 -15.83 18.16
N GLU A 129 27.68 -16.23 19.04
CA GLU A 129 28.67 -15.36 19.64
C GLU A 129 30.02 -15.58 18.97
N TYR A 130 30.79 -14.53 18.80
CA TYR A 130 32.15 -14.59 18.26
C TYR A 130 33.14 -13.82 19.13
N LYS A 131 34.39 -14.23 19.08
CA LYS A 131 35.50 -13.60 19.79
C LYS A 131 36.58 -13.30 18.79
N ARG A 132 37.31 -12.19 18.96
CA ARG A 132 38.47 -11.82 18.16
C ARG A 132 39.77 -11.85 19.00
N ALA A 133 40.89 -11.88 18.32
CA ALA A 133 42.24 -11.89 18.97
C ALA A 133 42.46 -10.65 19.86
N ASP A 134 41.86 -9.51 19.54
CA ASP A 134 41.91 -8.27 20.32
C ASP A 134 41.06 -8.29 21.62
N GLY A 135 40.39 -9.43 21.90
CA GLY A 135 39.51 -9.61 23.06
C GLY A 135 38.11 -9.16 22.87
N PHE A 136 37.74 -8.56 21.70
CA PHE A 136 36.38 -8.16 21.43
C PHE A 136 35.46 -9.37 21.34
N ARG A 137 34.21 -9.21 21.85
CA ARG A 137 33.14 -10.22 21.74
C ARG A 137 31.90 -9.56 21.12
N GLY A 138 31.28 -10.25 20.20
CA GLY A 138 30.05 -9.79 19.57
C GLY A 138 29.08 -10.95 19.36
N ARG A 139 27.87 -10.59 18.92
CA ARG A 139 26.76 -11.51 18.71
C ARG A 139 26.06 -11.19 17.40
N PHE A 140 25.62 -12.23 16.70
CA PHE A 140 24.73 -12.12 15.54
C PHE A 140 23.48 -12.97 15.77
N LEU A 141 22.30 -12.37 15.55
CA LEU A 141 21.02 -12.99 15.76
C LEU A 141 20.19 -12.95 14.48
N SER A 142 19.57 -14.09 14.13
CA SER A 142 18.61 -14.23 13.02
C SER A 142 17.18 -14.35 13.54
N LEU A 143 16.30 -13.48 13.09
CA LEU A 143 14.90 -13.44 13.49
C LEU A 143 13.96 -13.47 12.28
N SER A 144 12.74 -13.94 12.47
CA SER A 144 11.67 -13.71 11.49
C SER A 144 10.95 -12.41 11.74
N LYS A 145 10.43 -11.82 10.67
CA LYS A 145 9.50 -10.70 10.73
C LYS A 145 8.37 -10.99 11.74
N GLY A 146 7.96 -9.98 12.50
CA GLY A 146 6.91 -10.11 13.51
C GLY A 146 7.39 -10.62 14.88
N MET A 147 8.60 -11.16 14.98
CA MET A 147 9.20 -11.43 16.30
C MET A 147 9.55 -10.11 16.98
N SER A 148 9.17 -9.97 18.25
CA SER A 148 9.52 -8.78 19.02
C SER A 148 10.96 -8.88 19.50
N PRO A 149 11.82 -7.95 19.12
CA PRO A 149 13.21 -7.90 19.60
C PRO A 149 13.32 -7.23 20.98
N ARG A 150 12.25 -7.19 21.76
CA ARG A 150 12.23 -6.53 23.09
C ARG A 150 13.30 -7.10 24.00
N GLY A 151 14.09 -6.22 24.60
CA GLY A 151 15.23 -6.60 25.46
C GLY A 151 16.57 -6.70 24.71
N TRP A 152 16.58 -6.52 23.39
CA TRP A 152 17.78 -6.41 22.57
C TRP A 152 18.08 -4.94 22.26
N HIS A 153 19.38 -4.63 22.12
CA HIS A 153 19.84 -3.26 21.81
C HIS A 153 20.87 -3.33 20.67
N PRO A 154 20.47 -3.79 19.46
CA PRO A 154 21.38 -4.03 18.38
C PRO A 154 22.07 -2.75 17.92
N ASP A 155 23.32 -2.90 17.48
CA ASP A 155 24.11 -1.82 16.88
C ASP A 155 23.88 -1.71 15.39
N LEU A 156 23.38 -2.78 14.74
CA LEU A 156 22.97 -2.84 13.35
C LEU A 156 21.78 -3.77 13.20
N ALA A 157 20.78 -3.34 12.44
CA ALA A 157 19.72 -4.21 11.97
C ALA A 157 19.69 -4.29 10.44
N ILE A 158 19.50 -5.51 9.92
CA ILE A 158 19.34 -5.81 8.50
C ILE A 158 17.98 -6.45 8.30
N ILE A 159 17.15 -5.87 7.44
CA ILE A 159 15.85 -6.43 7.05
C ILE A 159 15.97 -6.89 5.59
N ASP A 160 15.85 -8.18 5.34
CA ASP A 160 16.03 -8.80 4.02
C ASP A 160 14.74 -9.50 3.58
N ASP A 161 14.11 -8.99 2.50
CA ASP A 161 12.87 -9.51 1.91
C ASP A 161 11.80 -9.88 2.99
N PRO A 162 11.27 -8.89 3.77
CA PRO A 162 10.35 -9.17 4.89
C PRO A 162 8.94 -9.58 4.46
N GLN A 163 8.60 -9.45 3.18
CA GLN A 163 7.27 -9.74 2.62
C GLN A 163 7.37 -10.56 1.35
N ASP A 164 6.32 -11.33 1.05
CA ASP A 164 6.11 -11.95 -0.27
C ASP A 164 4.84 -11.42 -0.95
N SER A 165 4.56 -11.90 -2.17
CA SER A 165 3.38 -11.49 -2.93
C SER A 165 2.06 -11.86 -2.25
N GLY A 166 2.04 -12.91 -1.41
CA GLY A 166 0.88 -13.27 -0.59
C GLY A 166 0.61 -12.24 0.50
N ASP A 167 1.67 -11.77 1.18
CA ASP A 167 1.59 -10.71 2.19
C ASP A 167 1.08 -9.39 1.60
N ALA A 168 1.59 -9.01 0.41
CA ALA A 168 1.22 -7.79 -0.28
C ALA A 168 -0.25 -7.75 -0.72
N ASN A 169 -0.87 -8.92 -0.82
CA ASN A 169 -2.27 -9.08 -1.20
C ASN A 169 -3.24 -9.12 -0.01
N SER A 170 -2.77 -8.97 1.22
CA SER A 170 -3.57 -9.04 2.44
C SER A 170 -3.47 -7.75 3.24
N GLN A 171 -4.54 -6.95 3.26
CA GLN A 171 -4.58 -5.70 4.03
C GLN A 171 -4.28 -5.93 5.53
N PRO A 172 -4.84 -6.95 6.22
CA PRO A 172 -4.49 -7.21 7.61
C PRO A 172 -3.01 -7.51 7.83
N VAL A 173 -2.35 -8.19 6.87
CA VAL A 173 -0.91 -8.47 6.96
C VAL A 173 -0.09 -7.20 6.76
N LEU A 174 -0.46 -6.35 5.80
CA LEU A 174 0.20 -5.06 5.57
C LEU A 174 0.09 -4.14 6.80
N GLU A 175 -1.09 -4.09 7.44
CA GLU A 175 -1.30 -3.33 8.69
C GLU A 175 -0.44 -3.89 9.82
N ALA A 176 -0.43 -5.21 10.02
CA ALA A 176 0.38 -5.86 11.04
C ALA A 176 1.89 -5.67 10.82
N ASP A 177 2.34 -5.70 9.57
CA ASP A 177 3.73 -5.44 9.20
C ASP A 177 4.14 -4.01 9.49
N TRP A 178 3.26 -3.06 9.17
CA TRP A 178 3.50 -1.65 9.49
C TRP A 178 3.50 -1.40 11.01
N GLU A 179 2.60 -2.06 11.74
CA GLU A 179 2.55 -1.98 13.20
C GLU A 179 3.82 -2.53 13.84
N TRP A 180 4.27 -3.71 13.41
CA TRP A 180 5.55 -4.29 13.84
C TRP A 180 6.72 -3.35 13.53
N TYR A 181 6.81 -2.84 12.30
CA TYR A 181 7.89 -1.94 11.90
C TYR A 181 7.88 -0.65 12.72
N SER A 182 6.73 0.00 12.84
CA SER A 182 6.62 1.33 13.46
C SER A 182 6.71 1.30 14.98
N LYS A 183 6.13 0.29 15.64
CA LYS A 183 6.05 0.21 17.10
C LYS A 183 7.16 -0.61 17.75
N ASP A 184 7.46 -1.78 17.19
CA ASP A 184 8.43 -2.69 17.80
C ASP A 184 9.84 -2.46 17.27
N PHE A 185 9.99 -2.38 15.94
CA PHE A 185 11.30 -2.29 15.29
C PHE A 185 11.90 -0.87 15.35
N SER A 186 11.18 0.14 14.88
CA SER A 186 11.70 1.51 14.76
C SER A 186 12.12 2.11 16.09
N GLY A 187 11.38 1.80 17.18
CA GLY A 187 11.70 2.23 18.53
C GLY A 187 13.03 1.66 19.06
N MET A 188 13.33 0.39 18.73
CA MET A 188 14.58 -0.28 19.10
C MET A 188 15.80 0.33 18.40
N MET A 189 15.66 0.75 17.15
CA MET A 189 16.75 1.21 16.29
C MET A 189 16.94 2.73 16.25
N GLN A 190 16.59 3.44 17.32
CA GLN A 190 16.82 4.89 17.39
C GLN A 190 18.32 5.22 17.27
N LYS A 191 18.68 6.06 16.27
CA LYS A 191 20.07 6.50 16.01
C LYS A 191 21.07 5.35 15.74
N LYS A 192 20.61 4.18 15.37
CA LYS A 192 21.44 3.04 14.99
C LYS A 192 21.24 2.72 13.52
N PRO A 193 22.26 2.23 12.80
CA PRO A 193 22.13 1.85 11.39
C PRO A 193 21.06 0.79 11.16
N VAL A 194 20.24 1.03 10.15
CA VAL A 194 19.27 0.07 9.62
C VAL A 194 19.46 -0.03 8.12
N ILE A 195 19.61 -1.24 7.64
CA ILE A 195 19.64 -1.55 6.21
C ILE A 195 18.41 -2.37 5.89
N PHE A 196 17.60 -1.86 4.98
CA PHE A 196 16.41 -2.54 4.52
C PHE A 196 16.58 -2.85 3.02
N ILE A 197 16.59 -4.13 2.68
CA ILE A 197 16.76 -4.59 1.30
C ILE A 197 15.60 -5.48 0.90
N GLY A 198 15.24 -5.43 -0.36
CA GLY A 198 14.19 -6.32 -0.88
C GLY A 198 13.84 -6.06 -2.33
N THR A 199 12.92 -6.91 -2.82
CA THR A 199 12.20 -6.72 -4.06
C THR A 199 10.79 -6.27 -3.71
N PRO A 200 10.22 -5.21 -4.31
CA PRO A 200 8.88 -4.76 -3.97
C PRO A 200 7.86 -5.80 -4.43
N VAL A 201 7.01 -6.26 -3.52
CA VAL A 201 6.04 -7.34 -3.75
C VAL A 201 4.62 -6.84 -3.99
N GLY A 202 4.40 -5.54 -3.90
CA GLY A 202 3.12 -4.87 -4.14
C GLY A 202 3.23 -3.37 -3.93
N PRO A 203 2.31 -2.56 -4.48
CA PRO A 203 2.38 -1.10 -4.40
C PRO A 203 2.15 -0.54 -2.99
N LEU A 204 1.67 -1.34 -2.05
CA LEU A 204 1.49 -0.98 -0.65
C LEU A 204 2.38 -1.79 0.29
N CYS A 205 3.40 -2.48 -0.23
CA CYS A 205 4.34 -3.24 0.58
C CYS A 205 5.14 -2.33 1.52
N LEU A 206 5.67 -2.92 2.58
CA LEU A 206 6.44 -2.21 3.62
C LEU A 206 7.62 -1.40 3.04
N LEU A 207 8.29 -1.92 1.99
CA LEU A 207 9.36 -1.23 1.27
C LEU A 207 8.91 0.15 0.74
N TYR A 208 7.74 0.23 0.10
CA TYR A 208 7.23 1.50 -0.41
C TYR A 208 6.73 2.44 0.69
N GLN A 209 6.18 1.90 1.78
CA GLN A 209 5.78 2.73 2.93
C GLN A 209 7.00 3.36 3.61
N VAL A 210 8.09 2.58 3.77
CA VAL A 210 9.35 3.07 4.36
C VAL A 210 10.04 4.08 3.44
N LYS A 211 9.96 3.90 2.11
CA LYS A 211 10.52 4.84 1.12
C LYS A 211 9.97 6.27 1.24
N GLU A 212 8.75 6.44 1.75
CA GLU A 212 8.14 7.77 1.94
C GLU A 212 8.77 8.57 3.09
N ASP A 213 9.53 7.92 3.98
CA ASP A 213 10.23 8.60 5.07
C ASP A 213 11.55 9.22 4.57
N PRO A 214 11.71 10.56 4.61
CA PRO A 214 12.87 11.26 4.05
C PRO A 214 14.20 10.97 4.76
N ARG A 215 14.17 10.27 5.91
CA ARG A 215 15.39 9.85 6.61
C ARG A 215 16.12 8.72 5.90
N TRP A 216 15.46 8.01 4.99
CA TRP A 216 16.05 6.90 4.26
C TRP A 216 16.81 7.35 3.03
N VAL A 217 18.07 6.93 2.94
CA VAL A 217 18.83 6.97 1.68
C VAL A 217 18.32 5.81 0.82
N TYR A 218 17.60 6.15 -0.25
CA TYR A 218 16.97 5.20 -1.13
C TYR A 218 17.76 4.96 -2.41
N ARG A 219 17.88 3.69 -2.82
CA ARG A 219 18.44 3.28 -4.12
C ARG A 219 17.63 2.14 -4.71
N GLU A 220 17.50 2.16 -6.04
CA GLU A 220 16.83 1.08 -6.79
C GLU A 220 17.70 0.62 -7.96
N TYR A 221 17.68 -0.71 -8.17
CA TYR A 221 18.47 -1.38 -9.19
C TYR A 221 17.59 -2.39 -9.94
N PRO A 222 16.73 -1.93 -10.87
CA PRO A 222 16.00 -2.80 -11.78
C PRO A 222 16.96 -3.52 -12.71
N ALA A 223 16.62 -4.72 -13.15
CA ALA A 223 17.49 -5.52 -14.03
C ALA A 223 17.81 -4.84 -15.36
N LEU A 224 16.92 -3.95 -15.82
CA LEU A 224 17.10 -3.12 -17.03
C LEU A 224 17.23 -1.64 -16.67
N ASN A 225 18.10 -0.91 -17.35
CA ASN A 225 18.22 0.54 -17.24
C ASN A 225 18.14 1.19 -18.65
N PRO A 226 17.10 2.01 -18.96
CA PRO A 226 15.90 2.24 -18.13
C PRO A 226 15.06 0.95 -17.96
N PRO A 227 14.15 0.88 -16.94
CA PRO A 227 13.38 -0.31 -16.64
C PRO A 227 12.21 -0.50 -17.62
N ILE A 228 12.54 -0.64 -18.91
CA ILE A 228 11.61 -0.75 -20.03
C ILE A 228 12.06 -1.90 -20.92
N VAL A 229 11.19 -2.89 -21.09
CA VAL A 229 11.42 -4.03 -21.98
C VAL A 229 11.66 -3.56 -23.42
N GLY A 230 12.66 -4.14 -24.07
CA GLY A 230 13.02 -3.79 -25.47
C GLY A 230 13.81 -2.49 -25.63
N VAL A 231 13.97 -1.68 -24.58
CA VAL A 231 14.73 -0.42 -24.59
C VAL A 231 15.91 -0.46 -23.63
N GLY A 232 15.67 -0.90 -22.39
CA GLY A 232 16.69 -0.93 -21.34
C GLY A 232 17.79 -1.94 -21.60
N LYS A 233 18.98 -1.65 -21.07
CA LYS A 233 20.13 -2.55 -21.05
C LYS A 233 20.25 -3.22 -19.69
N SER A 234 20.68 -4.49 -19.68
CA SER A 234 20.94 -5.19 -18.43
C SER A 234 22.00 -4.46 -17.60
N ILE A 235 21.75 -4.28 -16.30
CA ILE A 235 22.73 -3.72 -15.37
C ILE A 235 23.80 -4.75 -14.96
N TRP A 236 23.58 -6.02 -15.29
CA TRP A 236 24.53 -7.12 -15.04
C TRP A 236 24.47 -8.16 -16.16
N PRO A 237 24.97 -7.83 -17.38
CA PRO A 237 24.83 -8.69 -18.56
C PRO A 237 25.58 -10.03 -18.45
N GLU A 238 26.63 -10.13 -17.62
CA GLU A 238 27.33 -11.41 -17.38
C GLU A 238 26.49 -12.38 -16.53
N HIS A 239 25.53 -11.89 -15.77
CA HIS A 239 24.60 -12.69 -14.98
C HIS A 239 23.32 -13.01 -15.75
N MET A 240 22.67 -11.97 -16.29
CA MET A 240 21.48 -12.07 -17.13
C MET A 240 21.50 -10.96 -18.19
N ASN A 241 21.81 -11.33 -19.44
CA ASN A 241 21.74 -10.40 -20.56
C ASN A 241 20.28 -10.15 -21.01
N GLU A 242 20.07 -9.26 -21.96
CA GLU A 242 18.73 -8.86 -22.41
C GLU A 242 17.93 -10.04 -22.99
N GLU A 243 18.59 -11.00 -23.67
CA GLU A 243 17.92 -12.19 -24.23
C GLU A 243 17.49 -13.15 -23.13
N GLU A 244 18.28 -13.29 -22.08
CA GLU A 244 17.94 -14.11 -20.92
C GLU A 244 16.83 -13.49 -20.09
N LEU A 245 16.84 -12.19 -19.93
CA LEU A 245 15.75 -11.44 -19.29
C LEU A 245 14.46 -11.56 -20.08
N GLU A 246 14.51 -11.53 -21.41
CA GLU A 246 13.33 -11.72 -22.25
C GLU A 246 12.80 -13.16 -22.16
N ARG A 247 13.68 -14.17 -22.13
CA ARG A 247 13.26 -15.57 -21.90
C ARG A 247 12.60 -15.76 -20.54
N GLU A 248 13.13 -15.13 -19.50
CA GLU A 248 12.54 -15.15 -18.17
C GLU A 248 11.16 -14.46 -18.17
N ARG A 249 11.03 -13.31 -18.83
CA ARG A 249 9.76 -12.60 -18.98
C ARG A 249 8.67 -13.46 -19.61
N LEU A 250 9.02 -14.19 -20.67
CA LEU A 250 8.10 -15.11 -21.34
C LEU A 250 7.74 -16.32 -20.45
N SER A 251 8.65 -16.73 -19.57
CA SER A 251 8.44 -17.86 -18.65
C SER A 251 7.49 -17.53 -17.49
N ILE A 252 7.66 -16.36 -16.87
CA ILE A 252 6.90 -15.98 -15.66
C ILE A 252 5.77 -14.98 -15.94
N HIS A 253 5.62 -14.53 -17.17
CA HIS A 253 4.68 -13.51 -17.67
C HIS A 253 4.95 -12.09 -17.13
N ASP A 254 4.40 -11.10 -17.84
CA ASP A 254 4.69 -9.67 -17.62
C ASP A 254 4.46 -9.17 -16.19
N PRO A 255 3.37 -9.48 -15.47
CA PRO A 255 3.17 -8.97 -14.13
C PRO A 255 4.24 -9.41 -13.14
N ALA A 256 4.61 -10.69 -13.16
CA ALA A 256 5.66 -11.23 -12.31
C ALA A 256 7.03 -10.69 -12.71
N PHE A 257 7.30 -10.57 -14.02
CA PHE A 257 8.55 -9.99 -14.50
C PHE A 257 8.69 -8.51 -14.12
N ASN A 258 7.64 -7.72 -14.28
CA ASN A 258 7.63 -6.31 -13.89
C ASN A 258 7.90 -6.15 -12.39
N GLN A 259 7.29 -7.00 -11.55
CA GLN A 259 7.52 -6.99 -10.10
C GLN A 259 8.96 -7.39 -9.75
N GLU A 260 9.42 -8.56 -10.22
CA GLU A 260 10.66 -9.20 -9.76
C GLU A 260 11.92 -8.61 -10.41
N TYR A 261 11.82 -8.13 -11.66
CA TYR A 261 12.97 -7.66 -12.43
C TYR A 261 12.95 -6.17 -12.73
N LEU A 262 11.77 -5.55 -12.96
CA LEU A 262 11.70 -4.11 -13.22
C LEU A 262 11.35 -3.29 -11.97
N LEU A 263 11.10 -3.94 -10.83
CA LEU A 263 10.71 -3.32 -9.55
C LEU A 263 9.40 -2.51 -9.64
N GLN A 264 8.50 -2.95 -10.54
CA GLN A 264 7.22 -2.31 -10.84
C GLN A 264 6.06 -3.27 -10.51
N PRO A 265 5.79 -3.56 -9.23
CA PRO A 265 4.73 -4.48 -8.85
C PRO A 265 3.35 -3.91 -9.20
N GLN A 266 2.49 -4.77 -9.75
CA GLN A 266 1.09 -4.49 -10.03
C GLN A 266 0.22 -5.39 -9.17
N ILE A 267 -0.95 -4.91 -8.75
CA ILE A 267 -1.88 -5.71 -7.92
C ILE A 267 -2.62 -6.76 -8.77
N SER A 268 -2.87 -6.44 -10.04
CA SER A 268 -3.50 -7.34 -11.01
C SER A 268 -3.06 -6.99 -12.43
N GLU A 269 -3.22 -7.93 -13.36
CA GLU A 269 -2.98 -7.70 -14.79
C GLU A 269 -3.85 -6.53 -15.34
N ASN A 270 -5.04 -6.31 -14.73
CA ASN A 270 -5.94 -5.21 -15.05
C ASN A 270 -6.55 -4.65 -13.74
N PRO A 271 -5.86 -3.75 -13.02
CA PRO A 271 -6.46 -3.11 -11.86
C PRO A 271 -7.65 -2.25 -12.31
N VAL A 272 -8.77 -2.35 -11.55
CA VAL A 272 -9.96 -1.55 -11.86
C VAL A 272 -9.65 -0.07 -11.73
N PHE A 273 -8.92 0.32 -10.67
CA PHE A 273 -8.54 1.70 -10.38
C PHE A 273 -7.03 1.84 -10.35
N LYS A 274 -6.49 2.81 -11.10
CA LYS A 274 -5.05 3.08 -11.19
C LYS A 274 -4.69 4.32 -10.40
N LYS A 275 -3.45 4.39 -9.90
CA LYS A 275 -2.99 5.53 -9.09
C LYS A 275 -3.08 6.87 -9.86
N GLU A 276 -2.86 6.85 -11.14
CA GLU A 276 -2.95 8.00 -12.05
C GLU A 276 -4.38 8.52 -12.27
N ASP A 277 -5.40 7.72 -11.97
CA ASP A 277 -6.81 8.11 -12.16
C ASP A 277 -7.34 9.01 -11.02
N PHE A 278 -6.61 9.10 -9.88
CA PHE A 278 -7.07 9.86 -8.73
C PHE A 278 -6.74 11.36 -8.88
N GLN A 279 -7.77 12.19 -8.77
CA GLN A 279 -7.63 13.65 -8.73
C GLN A 279 -7.82 14.16 -7.30
N TYR A 280 -7.20 15.31 -6.99
CA TYR A 280 -7.21 15.85 -5.64
C TYR A 280 -7.76 17.26 -5.60
N TYR A 281 -8.36 17.65 -4.47
CA TYR A 281 -8.76 19.00 -4.17
C TYR A 281 -8.27 19.42 -2.78
N GLU A 282 -8.23 20.72 -2.57
CA GLU A 282 -7.96 21.32 -1.25
C GLU A 282 -9.27 21.84 -0.67
N SER A 283 -9.70 21.28 0.45
CA SER A 283 -11.00 21.58 1.08
C SER A 283 -11.14 23.03 1.59
N ASP A 284 -10.03 23.73 1.81
CA ASP A 284 -9.96 25.11 2.24
C ASP A 284 -9.80 26.13 1.07
N SER A 285 -9.65 25.66 -0.17
CA SER A 285 -9.50 26.53 -1.34
C SER A 285 -10.76 27.32 -1.66
N HIS A 286 -10.59 28.54 -2.23
CA HIS A 286 -11.71 29.35 -2.70
C HIS A 286 -12.50 28.66 -3.80
N ALA A 287 -11.81 28.01 -4.75
CA ALA A 287 -12.46 27.27 -5.84
C ALA A 287 -13.40 26.17 -5.34
N PHE A 288 -12.99 25.43 -4.32
CA PHE A 288 -13.83 24.41 -3.71
C PHE A 288 -15.06 25.01 -2.99
N ARG A 289 -14.89 26.12 -2.25
CA ARG A 289 -16.00 26.80 -1.56
C ARG A 289 -17.03 27.35 -2.55
N ASP A 290 -16.59 27.94 -3.65
CA ASP A 290 -17.48 28.42 -4.71
C ASP A 290 -18.26 27.29 -5.36
N GLU A 291 -17.61 26.15 -5.56
CA GLU A 291 -18.26 24.93 -6.07
C GLU A 291 -19.33 24.42 -5.09
N MET A 292 -19.03 24.41 -3.80
CA MET A 292 -19.95 23.98 -2.75
C MET A 292 -21.20 24.87 -2.63
N GLY A 293 -21.12 26.13 -3.08
CA GLY A 293 -22.27 27.06 -3.15
C GLY A 293 -23.28 26.79 -4.29
N ARG A 294 -23.01 25.86 -5.20
CA ARG A 294 -23.78 25.66 -6.45
C ARG A 294 -24.97 24.70 -6.36
N GLY A 295 -25.37 24.26 -5.18
CA GLY A 295 -26.50 23.32 -5.02
C GLY A 295 -26.15 21.91 -5.47
N LEU A 296 -25.20 21.31 -4.81
CA LEU A 296 -24.69 19.97 -5.10
C LEU A 296 -25.72 18.89 -4.73
N TYR A 297 -25.70 17.80 -5.48
CA TYR A 297 -26.39 16.56 -5.11
C TYR A 297 -25.48 15.70 -4.24
N THR A 298 -25.86 15.53 -2.98
CA THR A 298 -25.03 14.82 -2.00
C THR A 298 -25.66 13.48 -1.64
N ILE A 299 -24.86 12.42 -1.68
CA ILE A 299 -25.23 11.06 -1.32
C ILE A 299 -24.32 10.56 -0.22
N THR A 300 -24.90 9.85 0.75
CA THR A 300 -24.17 9.06 1.74
C THR A 300 -24.53 7.59 1.55
N ARG A 301 -23.51 6.74 1.44
CA ARG A 301 -23.64 5.29 1.52
C ARG A 301 -23.12 4.77 2.84
N ILE A 302 -23.84 3.81 3.40
CA ILE A 302 -23.47 3.09 4.61
C ILE A 302 -23.40 1.62 4.26
N ASP A 303 -22.21 1.04 4.45
CA ASP A 303 -21.96 -0.39 4.35
C ASP A 303 -21.76 -0.93 5.78
N PRO A 304 -22.79 -1.57 6.38
CA PRO A 304 -22.69 -2.04 7.75
C PRO A 304 -21.96 -3.39 7.84
N ALA A 305 -21.21 -3.60 8.92
CA ALA A 305 -20.57 -4.88 9.26
C ALA A 305 -21.52 -6.08 9.25
N ILE A 306 -21.12 -7.20 8.64
CA ILE A 306 -21.99 -8.37 8.40
C ILE A 306 -22.06 -9.34 9.59
N SER A 307 -21.07 -9.37 10.51
CA SER A 307 -20.91 -10.47 11.47
C SER A 307 -21.19 -10.10 12.93
N LYS A 308 -21.79 -11.07 13.67
CA LYS A 308 -21.97 -11.02 15.14
C LYS A 308 -20.67 -11.31 15.91
N ARG A 309 -19.58 -11.66 15.26
CA ARG A 309 -18.29 -11.88 15.92
C ARG A 309 -17.61 -10.54 16.12
N GLU A 310 -17.51 -10.09 17.35
CA GLU A 310 -16.97 -8.79 17.79
C GLU A 310 -15.56 -8.42 17.30
N ALA A 311 -14.92 -9.27 16.50
CA ALA A 311 -13.50 -9.14 16.17
C ALA A 311 -13.15 -8.80 14.70
N ALA A 312 -14.08 -8.80 13.74
CA ALA A 312 -13.67 -8.84 12.32
C ALA A 312 -14.15 -7.70 11.41
N ASP A 313 -15.41 -7.23 11.49
CA ASP A 313 -15.95 -6.38 10.43
C ASP A 313 -16.13 -4.90 10.83
N TYR A 314 -15.88 -4.00 9.87
CA TYR A 314 -16.05 -2.56 10.04
C TYR A 314 -17.31 -2.09 9.32
N THR A 315 -18.00 -1.10 9.89
CA THR A 315 -19.00 -0.32 9.17
C THR A 315 -18.32 0.85 8.48
N ALA A 316 -18.56 1.05 7.20
CA ALA A 316 -18.07 2.20 6.45
C ALA A 316 -19.20 3.18 6.11
N ILE A 317 -18.91 4.48 6.18
CA ILE A 317 -19.79 5.57 5.75
C ILE A 317 -19.00 6.44 4.79
N VAL A 318 -19.49 6.58 3.56
CA VAL A 318 -18.88 7.43 2.54
C VAL A 318 -19.90 8.44 2.04
N THR A 319 -19.50 9.71 2.01
CA THR A 319 -20.30 10.83 1.51
C THR A 319 -19.65 11.47 0.30
N VAL A 320 -20.39 11.56 -0.80
CA VAL A 320 -19.94 12.17 -2.06
C VAL A 320 -20.94 13.24 -2.49
N SER A 321 -20.44 14.41 -2.88
CA SER A 321 -21.22 15.49 -3.47
C SER A 321 -20.91 15.62 -4.95
N ALA A 322 -21.93 15.72 -5.79
CA ALA A 322 -21.82 15.84 -7.24
C ALA A 322 -22.39 17.18 -7.74
N THR A 323 -21.72 17.79 -8.71
CA THR A 323 -22.21 18.98 -9.39
C THR A 323 -23.39 18.66 -10.31
N PRO A 324 -24.26 19.64 -10.63
CA PRO A 324 -25.48 19.38 -11.40
C PRO A 324 -25.27 19.21 -12.91
N GLU A 325 -24.03 19.23 -13.40
CA GLU A 325 -23.73 19.09 -14.82
C GLU A 325 -23.94 17.66 -15.35
N LYS A 326 -24.06 17.50 -16.67
CA LYS A 326 -24.19 16.19 -17.34
C LYS A 326 -23.02 15.24 -17.09
N LYS A 327 -21.81 15.82 -17.00
CA LYS A 327 -20.61 15.13 -16.52
C LYS A 327 -20.26 15.73 -15.18
N PRO A 328 -20.80 15.19 -14.08
CA PRO A 328 -20.62 15.80 -12.77
C PRO A 328 -19.19 15.69 -12.29
N ARG A 329 -18.73 16.70 -11.61
CA ARG A 329 -17.55 16.60 -10.74
C ARG A 329 -18.03 16.08 -9.40
N CYS A 330 -17.42 14.99 -8.96
CA CYS A 330 -17.77 14.29 -7.73
C CYS A 330 -16.66 14.54 -6.68
N TYR A 331 -17.03 15.09 -5.55
CA TYR A 331 -16.14 15.39 -4.44
C TYR A 331 -16.39 14.42 -3.29
N VAL A 332 -15.38 13.64 -2.91
CA VAL A 332 -15.44 12.82 -1.70
C VAL A 332 -15.37 13.77 -0.50
N ARG A 333 -16.45 13.84 0.27
CA ARG A 333 -16.59 14.84 1.34
C ARG A 333 -16.20 14.30 2.71
N GLU A 334 -16.48 13.04 2.95
CA GLU A 334 -16.18 12.39 4.22
C GLU A 334 -16.14 10.88 4.01
N VAL A 335 -15.16 10.26 4.64
CA VAL A 335 -15.01 8.81 4.77
C VAL A 335 -14.86 8.49 6.24
N LYS A 336 -15.70 7.58 6.73
CA LYS A 336 -15.62 7.06 8.09
C LYS A 336 -15.60 5.54 8.06
N GLN A 337 -14.81 4.96 8.92
CA GLN A 337 -14.82 3.53 9.18
C GLN A 337 -14.67 3.27 10.67
N GLY A 338 -15.44 2.34 11.21
CA GLY A 338 -15.38 2.03 12.63
C GLY A 338 -16.06 0.72 12.97
N ARG A 339 -15.67 0.15 14.11
CA ARG A 339 -16.36 -0.97 14.74
C ARG A 339 -17.45 -0.41 15.64
N TRP A 340 -18.58 -0.08 15.04
CA TRP A 340 -19.68 0.58 15.72
C TRP A 340 -20.75 -0.41 16.15
N SER A 341 -21.31 -0.21 17.33
CA SER A 341 -22.59 -0.82 17.68
C SER A 341 -23.69 -0.27 16.76
N LEU A 342 -24.82 -0.97 16.67
CA LEU A 342 -25.98 -0.52 15.89
C LEU A 342 -26.36 0.93 16.26
N ARG A 343 -26.37 1.25 17.55
CA ARG A 343 -26.67 2.57 18.08
C ARG A 343 -25.66 3.64 17.69
N ASP A 344 -24.38 3.28 17.67
CA ASP A 344 -23.33 4.19 17.21
C ASP A 344 -23.41 4.45 15.72
N GLY A 345 -23.71 3.42 14.92
CA GLY A 345 -23.95 3.55 13.48
C GLY A 345 -25.13 4.51 13.16
N VAL A 346 -26.22 4.39 13.90
CA VAL A 346 -27.35 5.35 13.79
C VAL A 346 -26.89 6.76 14.13
N ARG A 347 -26.15 6.94 15.24
CA ARG A 347 -25.62 8.25 15.64
C ARG A 347 -24.74 8.85 14.57
N GLU A 348 -23.82 8.09 14.01
CA GLU A 348 -22.91 8.55 12.94
C GLU A 348 -23.66 8.94 11.67
N ALA A 349 -24.72 8.21 11.27
CA ALA A 349 -25.57 8.55 10.15
C ALA A 349 -26.25 9.93 10.34
N PHE A 350 -26.77 10.20 11.54
CA PHE A 350 -27.39 11.49 11.85
C PHE A 350 -26.37 12.63 11.93
N LEU A 351 -25.16 12.39 12.49
CA LEU A 351 -24.07 13.38 12.50
C LEU A 351 -23.64 13.74 11.08
N THR A 352 -23.50 12.77 10.21
CA THR A 352 -23.20 12.98 8.79
C THR A 352 -24.29 13.81 8.12
N HIS A 353 -25.57 13.50 8.39
CA HIS A 353 -26.69 14.29 7.85
C HIS A 353 -26.70 15.73 8.39
N GLN A 354 -26.40 15.92 9.65
CA GLN A 354 -26.30 17.27 10.22
C GLN A 354 -25.23 18.12 9.54
N LYS A 355 -24.12 17.49 9.14
CA LYS A 355 -22.99 18.17 8.50
C LYS A 355 -23.23 18.47 7.01
N PHE A 356 -23.79 17.52 6.27
CA PHE A 356 -23.86 17.61 4.81
C PHE A 356 -25.29 17.79 4.25
N GLN A 357 -26.32 17.54 5.03
CA GLN A 357 -27.73 17.60 4.61
C GLN A 357 -27.96 16.84 3.29
N GLN A 358 -27.38 15.64 3.19
CA GLN A 358 -27.43 14.84 1.96
C GLN A 358 -28.83 14.60 1.46
N ASN A 359 -28.97 14.52 0.13
CA ASN A 359 -30.23 14.28 -0.56
C ASN A 359 -30.70 12.82 -0.38
N LYS A 360 -29.77 11.89 -0.19
CA LYS A 360 -30.04 10.46 -0.09
C LYS A 360 -29.05 9.81 0.89
N THR A 361 -29.57 8.97 1.79
CA THR A 361 -28.79 8.04 2.60
C THR A 361 -29.14 6.63 2.17
N ALA A 362 -28.21 5.89 1.56
CA ALA A 362 -28.41 4.53 1.11
C ALA A 362 -27.71 3.56 2.07
N VAL A 363 -28.44 2.60 2.60
CA VAL A 363 -27.92 1.54 3.49
C VAL A 363 -27.96 0.23 2.73
N GLU A 364 -26.84 -0.49 2.67
CA GLU A 364 -26.79 -1.78 1.98
C GLU A 364 -27.66 -2.80 2.70
N GLU A 365 -28.50 -3.56 1.97
CA GLU A 365 -29.43 -4.55 2.51
C GLU A 365 -28.90 -5.97 2.38
N HIS A 366 -28.31 -6.53 3.45
CA HIS A 366 -28.23 -7.96 3.69
C HIS A 366 -28.94 -8.30 5.01
N ALA A 367 -29.14 -9.56 5.36
CA ALA A 367 -30.05 -9.99 6.44
C ALA A 367 -29.84 -9.31 7.82
N TYR A 368 -28.64 -8.88 8.17
CA TYR A 368 -28.34 -8.16 9.42
C TYR A 368 -28.46 -6.63 9.28
N GLN A 369 -28.30 -6.11 8.08
CA GLN A 369 -28.25 -4.68 7.75
C GLN A 369 -29.63 -4.03 7.75
N LEU A 370 -30.70 -4.85 7.62
CA LEU A 370 -32.08 -4.42 7.79
C LEU A 370 -32.32 -3.80 9.19
N ALA A 371 -31.60 -4.27 10.20
CA ALA A 371 -31.69 -3.75 11.57
C ALA A 371 -31.21 -2.30 11.66
N LEU A 372 -30.10 -1.94 11.00
CA LEU A 372 -29.59 -0.56 11.01
C LEU A 372 -30.59 0.40 10.33
N LEU A 373 -31.15 -0.01 9.20
CA LEU A 373 -32.15 0.79 8.50
C LEU A 373 -33.43 1.00 9.35
N GLN A 374 -33.91 -0.07 10.00
CA GLN A 374 -35.08 0.00 10.89
C GLN A 374 -34.81 0.91 12.10
N GLU A 375 -33.65 0.83 12.71
CA GLU A 375 -33.27 1.71 13.81
C GLU A 375 -33.12 3.17 13.38
N ILE A 376 -32.56 3.43 12.19
CA ILE A 376 -32.51 4.79 11.61
C ILE A 376 -33.94 5.32 11.44
N GLN A 377 -34.83 4.53 10.86
CA GLN A 377 -36.25 4.93 10.65
C GLN A 377 -37.01 5.15 11.96
N ALA A 378 -36.76 4.33 12.98
CA ALA A 378 -37.30 4.53 14.32
C ALA A 378 -36.81 5.85 14.95
N GLU A 379 -35.52 6.13 14.82
CA GLU A 379 -34.90 7.36 15.34
C GLU A 379 -35.37 8.61 14.57
N GLU A 380 -35.62 8.50 13.24
CA GLU A 380 -36.27 9.56 12.43
C GLU A 380 -37.61 9.95 13.00
N ASN A 381 -38.43 8.95 13.37
CA ASN A 381 -39.77 9.18 13.96
C ASN A 381 -39.67 9.84 15.35
N ILE A 382 -38.72 9.41 16.19
CA ILE A 382 -38.48 9.98 17.53
C ILE A 382 -38.05 11.43 17.42
N ARG A 383 -37.11 11.73 16.53
CA ARG A 383 -36.56 13.08 16.37
C ARG A 383 -37.45 14.03 15.53
N GLY A 384 -38.46 13.50 14.85
CA GLY A 384 -39.26 14.26 13.88
C GLY A 384 -38.44 14.81 12.71
N ARG A 385 -37.29 14.20 12.40
CA ARG A 385 -36.31 14.63 11.37
C ARG A 385 -35.94 13.43 10.51
N ARG A 386 -36.18 13.52 9.21
CA ARG A 386 -35.80 12.48 8.24
C ARG A 386 -34.43 12.75 7.66
N ILE A 387 -33.63 11.71 7.52
CA ILE A 387 -32.31 11.72 6.84
C ILE A 387 -32.40 11.08 5.44
N GLY A 388 -33.58 10.67 5.02
CA GLY A 388 -33.84 10.06 3.71
C GLY A 388 -33.17 8.68 3.57
N ALA A 389 -33.19 7.88 4.63
CA ALA A 389 -32.57 6.56 4.62
C ALA A 389 -33.42 5.55 3.82
N ILE A 390 -32.78 4.91 2.85
CA ILE A 390 -33.37 3.83 2.03
C ILE A 390 -32.46 2.62 2.01
N GLY A 391 -33.06 1.43 1.97
CA GLY A 391 -32.31 0.19 1.73
C GLY A 391 -31.97 0.01 0.26
N VAL A 392 -30.78 -0.48 -0.02
CA VAL A 392 -30.31 -0.79 -1.37
C VAL A 392 -29.72 -2.19 -1.42
N ARG A 393 -30.25 -3.03 -2.30
CA ARG A 393 -29.71 -4.39 -2.53
C ARG A 393 -28.67 -4.34 -3.62
N ASN A 394 -27.52 -4.93 -3.35
CA ASN A 394 -26.46 -5.12 -4.31
C ASN A 394 -26.44 -6.58 -4.79
N ASP A 395 -27.25 -6.88 -5.81
CA ASP A 395 -27.33 -8.23 -6.42
C ASP A 395 -26.25 -8.47 -7.47
N ARG A 396 -25.36 -7.51 -7.70
CA ARG A 396 -24.34 -7.58 -8.76
C ARG A 396 -22.97 -7.85 -8.19
N ASP A 397 -22.17 -8.58 -8.97
CA ASP A 397 -20.75 -8.79 -8.75
C ASP A 397 -20.02 -7.45 -8.47
N LYS A 398 -19.26 -7.39 -7.38
CA LYS A 398 -18.50 -6.22 -6.92
C LYS A 398 -17.57 -5.67 -8.04
N ILE A 399 -16.93 -6.55 -8.78
CA ILE A 399 -16.07 -6.18 -9.91
C ILE A 399 -16.86 -5.47 -11.01
N ARG A 400 -18.03 -5.97 -11.37
CA ARG A 400 -18.87 -5.32 -12.39
C ARG A 400 -19.32 -3.93 -11.98
N ARG A 401 -19.59 -3.74 -10.71
CA ARG A 401 -19.94 -2.42 -10.14
C ARG A 401 -18.77 -1.46 -10.25
N ALA A 402 -17.57 -1.92 -9.88
CA ALA A 402 -16.34 -1.13 -9.96
C ALA A 402 -16.00 -0.72 -11.40
N TRP A 403 -16.09 -1.65 -12.36
CA TRP A 403 -15.88 -1.34 -13.79
C TRP A 403 -16.90 -0.35 -14.35
N LYS A 404 -18.12 -0.31 -13.82
CA LYS A 404 -19.13 0.65 -14.25
C LYS A 404 -18.77 2.09 -13.86
N VAL A 405 -18.17 2.32 -12.70
CA VAL A 405 -17.81 3.66 -12.21
C VAL A 405 -16.39 4.07 -12.55
N GLN A 406 -15.53 3.13 -12.91
CA GLN A 406 -14.15 3.35 -13.29
C GLN A 406 -13.94 4.46 -14.35
N PRO A 407 -14.78 4.59 -15.41
CA PRO A 407 -14.64 5.68 -16.38
C PRO A 407 -14.79 7.09 -15.79
N MET A 408 -15.46 7.23 -14.64
CA MET A 408 -15.57 8.53 -13.96
C MET A 408 -14.22 8.93 -13.34
N LEU A 409 -13.47 7.97 -12.77
CA LEU A 409 -12.14 8.23 -12.23
C LEU A 409 -11.15 8.50 -13.36
N GLN A 410 -11.12 7.64 -14.40
CA GLN A 410 -10.26 7.84 -15.57
C GLN A 410 -10.54 9.16 -16.30
N GLY A 411 -11.79 9.58 -16.33
CA GLY A 411 -12.21 10.86 -16.92
C GLY A 411 -11.92 12.08 -16.04
N GLY A 412 -11.25 11.91 -14.90
CA GLY A 412 -10.90 13.01 -13.99
C GLY A 412 -12.11 13.68 -13.34
N GLN A 413 -13.22 12.94 -13.15
CA GLN A 413 -14.48 13.49 -12.60
C GLN A 413 -14.56 13.34 -11.08
N VAL A 414 -13.66 12.56 -10.44
CA VAL A 414 -13.74 12.26 -9.01
C VAL A 414 -12.54 12.84 -8.30
N TYR A 415 -12.80 13.61 -7.25
CA TYR A 415 -11.80 14.37 -6.51
C TYR A 415 -11.77 13.95 -5.04
N PHE A 416 -10.57 13.76 -4.50
CA PHE A 416 -10.30 13.39 -3.11
C PHE A 416 -9.63 14.53 -2.36
N ASP A 417 -9.91 14.68 -1.06
CA ASP A 417 -9.19 15.64 -0.21
C ASP A 417 -7.78 15.10 0.11
N ASN A 418 -6.76 15.80 -0.37
CA ASN A 418 -5.37 15.39 -0.17
C ASN A 418 -4.94 15.43 1.32
N ASN A 419 -5.66 16.17 2.16
CA ASN A 419 -5.34 16.34 3.58
C ASN A 419 -6.10 15.38 4.50
N ASP A 420 -7.10 14.64 3.99
CA ASP A 420 -7.91 13.70 4.78
C ASP A 420 -7.25 12.30 4.86
N PRO A 421 -6.83 11.85 6.06
CA PRO A 421 -6.22 10.53 6.23
C PRO A 421 -7.15 9.36 5.84
N MET A 422 -8.47 9.49 6.07
CA MET A 422 -9.43 8.44 5.76
C MET A 422 -9.66 8.32 4.26
N GLN A 423 -9.60 9.42 3.52
CA GLN A 423 -9.66 9.37 2.05
C GLN A 423 -8.39 8.76 1.45
N LYS A 424 -7.22 8.99 2.04
CA LYS A 424 -5.98 8.27 1.66
C LYS A 424 -6.13 6.76 1.87
N GLU A 425 -6.78 6.35 2.95
CA GLU A 425 -7.03 4.93 3.22
C GLU A 425 -8.05 4.33 2.23
N LEU A 426 -9.10 5.07 1.86
CA LEU A 426 -10.02 4.70 0.78
C LEU A 426 -9.29 4.51 -0.55
N ILE A 427 -8.38 5.42 -0.92
CA ILE A 427 -7.56 5.30 -2.13
C ILE A 427 -6.73 4.01 -2.11
N LYS A 428 -6.14 3.64 -0.97
CA LYS A 428 -5.42 2.37 -0.84
C LYS A 428 -6.34 1.16 -1.08
N GLN A 429 -7.55 1.15 -0.50
CA GLN A 429 -8.52 0.09 -0.75
C GLN A 429 -8.91 0.02 -2.24
N LEU A 430 -9.14 1.18 -2.90
CA LEU A 430 -9.46 1.23 -4.32
C LEU A 430 -8.32 0.70 -5.21
N ILE A 431 -7.08 1.05 -4.93
CA ILE A 431 -5.90 0.53 -5.64
C ILE A 431 -5.81 -1.00 -5.49
N MET A 432 -6.18 -1.55 -4.33
CA MET A 432 -6.16 -2.99 -4.05
C MET A 432 -7.43 -3.73 -4.46
N PHE A 433 -8.45 -3.01 -4.94
CA PHE A 433 -9.75 -3.58 -5.21
C PHE A 433 -9.70 -4.57 -6.39
N ASN A 434 -10.05 -5.82 -6.11
CA ASN A 434 -10.11 -6.90 -7.10
C ASN A 434 -11.40 -7.73 -7.06
N GLY A 435 -12.38 -7.30 -6.23
CA GLY A 435 -13.68 -7.95 -6.10
C GLY A 435 -13.68 -9.36 -5.47
N GLN A 436 -12.56 -9.81 -4.89
CA GLN A 436 -12.51 -11.11 -4.22
C GLN A 436 -13.00 -10.99 -2.77
N ASP A 437 -13.79 -11.98 -2.35
CA ASP A 437 -14.26 -12.06 -0.97
C ASP A 437 -13.10 -12.23 0.03
N GLY A 438 -13.28 -11.67 1.23
CA GLY A 438 -12.32 -11.79 2.34
C GLY A 438 -11.30 -10.66 2.46
N ARG A 439 -11.40 -9.60 1.67
CA ARG A 439 -10.66 -8.34 1.85
C ARG A 439 -11.51 -7.32 2.60
N LYS A 440 -10.86 -6.43 3.34
CA LYS A 440 -11.49 -5.24 3.90
C LYS A 440 -11.66 -4.21 2.78
N ASP A 441 -12.81 -4.24 2.11
CA ASP A 441 -13.16 -3.36 1.00
C ASP A 441 -14.41 -2.51 1.28
N ASP A 442 -14.84 -2.46 2.56
CA ASP A 442 -16.08 -1.80 3.00
C ASP A 442 -16.16 -0.32 2.54
N MET A 443 -15.06 0.44 2.66
CA MET A 443 -15.03 1.83 2.19
C MET A 443 -15.08 1.91 0.66
N ALA A 444 -14.40 0.99 -0.04
CA ALA A 444 -14.43 0.93 -1.50
C ALA A 444 -15.82 0.57 -2.02
N ASP A 445 -16.51 -0.40 -1.40
CA ASP A 445 -17.89 -0.78 -1.74
C ASP A 445 -18.87 0.36 -1.51
N ALA A 446 -18.80 1.04 -0.37
CA ALA A 446 -19.63 2.22 -0.08
C ALA A 446 -19.36 3.36 -1.09
N PHE A 447 -18.09 3.60 -1.43
CA PHE A 447 -17.69 4.64 -2.41
C PHE A 447 -18.19 4.31 -3.82
N ILE A 448 -17.98 3.09 -4.30
CA ILE A 448 -18.47 2.63 -5.61
C ILE A 448 -19.98 2.80 -5.67
N GLY A 449 -20.68 2.44 -4.60
CA GLY A 449 -22.12 2.63 -4.51
C GLY A 449 -22.56 4.10 -4.58
N CYS A 450 -21.84 5.05 -3.97
CA CYS A 450 -22.12 6.47 -4.12
C CYS A 450 -22.05 6.92 -5.59
N LEU A 451 -21.01 6.48 -6.31
CA LEU A 451 -20.84 6.83 -7.72
C LEU A 451 -21.93 6.19 -8.62
N GLU A 452 -22.34 4.94 -8.35
CA GLU A 452 -23.45 4.29 -9.05
C GLU A 452 -24.76 5.05 -8.86
N ASP A 453 -25.04 5.50 -7.63
CA ASP A 453 -26.23 6.30 -7.33
C ASP A 453 -26.21 7.64 -8.08
N ILE A 454 -25.04 8.33 -8.11
CA ILE A 454 -24.87 9.58 -8.86
C ILE A 454 -25.10 9.37 -10.36
N GLN A 455 -24.56 8.30 -10.95
CA GLN A 455 -24.80 7.97 -12.36
C GLN A 455 -26.27 7.70 -12.64
N SER A 456 -26.93 6.96 -11.76
CA SER A 456 -28.36 6.61 -11.92
C SER A 456 -29.27 7.84 -11.85
N GLU A 457 -28.99 8.77 -10.93
CA GLU A 457 -29.72 10.03 -10.80
C GLU A 457 -29.49 10.96 -12.01
N ASN A 458 -28.28 11.01 -12.57
CA ASN A 458 -28.04 11.78 -13.77
C ASN A 458 -28.77 11.23 -14.99
N LEU A 459 -28.82 9.91 -15.17
CA LEU A 459 -29.60 9.25 -16.20
C LEU A 459 -31.13 9.55 -16.02
N ALA A 460 -31.62 9.56 -14.79
CA ALA A 460 -32.99 9.91 -14.48
C ALA A 460 -33.33 11.38 -14.83
N ARG A 461 -32.37 12.30 -14.60
CA ARG A 461 -32.52 13.72 -14.99
C ARG A 461 -32.54 13.88 -16.52
N GLU A 462 -31.66 13.19 -17.25
CA GLU A 462 -31.65 13.21 -18.72
C GLU A 462 -32.95 12.68 -19.33
N THR A 463 -33.55 11.67 -18.69
CA THR A 463 -34.87 11.14 -19.15
C THR A 463 -36.04 12.01 -18.76
N CYS A 464 -35.89 12.92 -17.78
CA CYS A 464 -36.92 13.86 -17.36
C CYS A 464 -36.93 15.18 -18.15
N ASP A 465 -35.95 15.44 -18.99
CA ASP A 465 -35.91 16.63 -19.89
C ASP A 465 -36.73 16.47 -21.19
N GLY A 466 -37.68 15.52 -21.22
CA GLY A 466 -38.65 15.39 -22.29
C GLY A 466 -39.64 16.59 -22.32
N PRO A 467 -40.29 16.88 -23.47
CA PRO A 467 -41.16 18.02 -23.62
C PRO A 467 -42.30 17.98 -22.61
N ILE A 468 -42.48 19.09 -21.90
CA ILE A 468 -43.64 19.27 -21.00
C ILE A 468 -44.89 19.44 -21.85
N ILE A 469 -45.81 18.48 -21.85
CA ILE A 469 -47.08 18.58 -22.52
C ILE A 469 -48.11 19.13 -21.52
N VAL A 470 -48.58 20.35 -21.78
CA VAL A 470 -49.66 20.95 -21.02
C VAL A 470 -50.98 20.65 -21.74
N ARG A 471 -51.89 19.90 -21.12
CA ARG A 471 -53.23 19.65 -21.66
C ARG A 471 -54.29 20.33 -20.79
N ALA A 472 -55.12 21.14 -21.41
CA ALA A 472 -56.26 21.70 -20.73
C ALA A 472 -57.25 20.59 -20.32
N ILE A 473 -57.87 20.73 -19.17
CA ILE A 473 -58.92 19.78 -18.70
C ILE A 473 -60.25 20.13 -19.38
N PRO A 474 -60.79 19.22 -20.18
CA PRO A 474 -62.08 19.48 -20.82
C PRO A 474 -63.17 19.80 -19.79
N GLY A 475 -63.88 20.91 -19.99
CA GLY A 475 -65.01 21.34 -19.11
C GLY A 475 -64.54 22.11 -17.84
N GLN A 476 -63.31 22.43 -17.67
CA GLN A 476 -62.82 23.25 -16.54
C GLN A 476 -61.91 24.36 -17.05
N PRO A 477 -62.40 25.51 -17.45
CA PRO A 477 -61.63 26.64 -17.93
C PRO A 477 -60.67 27.14 -16.82
N GLY A 478 -59.39 27.33 -17.19
CA GLY A 478 -58.36 27.77 -16.26
C GLY A 478 -57.58 26.65 -15.55
N LYS A 479 -57.92 25.38 -15.79
CA LYS A 479 -57.15 24.24 -15.24
C LYS A 479 -56.43 23.44 -16.33
N ALA A 480 -55.18 23.10 -16.08
CA ALA A 480 -54.38 22.30 -16.98
C ALA A 480 -53.65 21.17 -16.26
N ILE A 481 -53.46 20.08 -16.96
CA ILE A 481 -52.58 18.95 -16.50
C ILE A 481 -51.21 19.09 -17.17
N ILE A 482 -50.17 19.11 -16.36
CA ILE A 482 -48.81 19.08 -16.83
C ILE A 482 -48.37 17.62 -16.89
N ILE A 483 -48.08 17.10 -18.09
CA ILE A 483 -47.57 15.76 -18.30
C ILE A 483 -46.06 15.91 -18.62
N LYS A 484 -45.20 15.48 -17.71
CA LYS A 484 -43.75 15.34 -18.01
C LYS A 484 -43.52 14.06 -18.79
N GLY A 485 -42.99 14.18 -20.00
CA GLY A 485 -42.67 13.03 -20.85
C GLY A 485 -41.44 12.30 -20.30
N GLY A 486 -41.63 11.12 -19.76
CA GLY A 486 -40.59 10.15 -19.43
C GLY A 486 -41.18 8.75 -19.51
N ARG A 487 -40.47 7.80 -20.13
CA ARG A 487 -40.86 6.38 -20.11
C ARG A 487 -40.59 5.81 -18.71
N SER A 488 -41.57 5.93 -17.84
CA SER A 488 -41.63 5.14 -16.61
C SER A 488 -42.99 4.52 -16.49
N SER A 489 -43.05 3.21 -16.39
CA SER A 489 -44.27 2.40 -16.24
C SER A 489 -44.81 2.39 -14.81
N TYR A 490 -44.57 3.42 -14.00
CA TYR A 490 -45.19 3.51 -12.67
C TYR A 490 -45.54 4.94 -12.27
N ALA A 491 -46.83 5.10 -11.94
CA ALA A 491 -47.52 6.20 -11.24
C ALA A 491 -47.51 7.57 -11.94
N GLN A 492 -48.60 7.83 -12.65
CA GLN A 492 -49.05 9.18 -12.96
C GLN A 492 -49.36 9.93 -11.65
N GLN A 493 -48.46 10.77 -11.17
CA GLN A 493 -48.85 11.79 -10.20
C GLN A 493 -49.43 12.99 -10.95
N ILE A 494 -50.75 13.12 -10.87
CA ILE A 494 -51.46 14.27 -11.35
C ILE A 494 -51.34 15.37 -10.27
N GLN A 495 -50.48 16.36 -10.49
CA GLN A 495 -50.57 17.60 -9.71
C GLN A 495 -51.53 18.56 -10.37
N GLN A 496 -52.64 18.84 -9.71
CA GLN A 496 -53.54 19.94 -10.06
C GLN A 496 -52.98 21.25 -9.51
N THR A 497 -52.51 22.12 -10.37
CA THR A 497 -52.17 23.50 -9.99
C THR A 497 -53.33 24.39 -10.41
N THR A 498 -54.02 25.04 -9.47
CA THR A 498 -54.96 26.14 -9.71
C THR A 498 -54.12 27.41 -9.93
N ALA A 499 -54.32 28.06 -11.08
CA ALA A 499 -53.88 29.43 -11.33
C ALA A 499 -54.78 30.44 -10.62
#